data_f8557d731ef9dcbaaaa295cb4008dc53
#
_entry.id   f8557d731ef9dcbaaaa295cb4008dc53
#
_cell.length_a   1.000
_cell.length_b   1.000
_cell.length_c   1.000
_cell.angle_alpha   90.00
_cell.angle_beta   90.00
_cell.angle_gamma   90.00
#
_symmetry.space_group_name_H-M   'P 1'
#
loop_
_entity.id
_entity.type
_entity.pdbx_description
1 polymer ?
#
loop_
_entity_poly.entity_id
_entity_poly.type
_entity_poly.pdbx_seq_one_letter_code
_entity_poly.pdbx_strand_id
1 'polypeptide(L)'
;MFRATPKEVDLHRRQLLRGDPSASRLPRRPPWARSEALFTQLCTRCDDCIRACEDELLHRGSGGYPEIRFVEAGCDFCGDCLKACTTGALDAPFPAPSLAWQWKAEIDPGCLSRQGIVCRACGDACDAEAIRFQLQLGGKAEPLVDTESCNGCGECLAICPEDCITLKIPETEVFANEECR
;
A
#
# COMPACT_ATOMS: atom_id res chain seq x y z
N MET A 1 -18.58 -9.26 -38.11
CA MET A 1 -18.55 -9.59 -36.67
C MET A 1 -17.87 -8.47 -35.94
N PHE A 2 -18.62 -7.54 -35.37
CA PHE A 2 -18.07 -6.42 -34.57
C PHE A 2 -17.80 -6.93 -33.19
N ARG A 3 -16.52 -6.99 -32.76
CA ARG A 3 -16.15 -7.19 -31.36
C ARG A 3 -16.43 -5.89 -30.60
N ALA A 4 -17.40 -5.93 -29.69
CA ALA A 4 -17.64 -4.85 -28.76
C ALA A 4 -16.41 -4.72 -27.84
N THR A 5 -15.78 -3.55 -27.83
CA THR A 5 -14.76 -3.18 -26.85
C THR A 5 -15.41 -3.15 -25.46
N PRO A 6 -14.79 -3.75 -24.42
CA PRO A 6 -15.31 -3.65 -23.06
C PRO A 6 -15.32 -2.17 -22.65
N LYS A 7 -16.48 -1.68 -22.22
CA LYS A 7 -16.62 -0.34 -21.64
C LYS A 7 -15.72 -0.24 -20.41
N GLU A 8 -14.73 0.62 -20.48
CA GLU A 8 -13.95 1.03 -19.31
C GLU A 8 -14.92 1.51 -18.22
N VAL A 9 -14.84 0.87 -17.07
CA VAL A 9 -15.67 1.24 -15.91
C VAL A 9 -15.03 2.47 -15.27
N ASP A 10 -15.64 3.64 -15.45
CA ASP A 10 -15.21 4.89 -14.83
C ASP A 10 -15.42 4.80 -13.30
N LEU A 11 -14.33 4.48 -12.59
CA LEU A 11 -14.30 4.35 -11.14
C LEU A 11 -14.60 5.68 -10.44
N HIS A 12 -14.18 6.83 -11.00
CA HIS A 12 -14.46 8.16 -10.46
C HIS A 12 -15.96 8.46 -10.43
N ARG A 13 -16.69 8.06 -11.45
CA ARG A 13 -18.14 8.30 -11.54
C ARG A 13 -18.94 7.49 -10.51
N ARG A 14 -18.48 6.26 -10.21
CA ARG A 14 -19.10 5.41 -9.17
C ARG A 14 -18.83 5.93 -7.76
N GLN A 15 -17.66 6.47 -7.51
CA GLN A 15 -17.23 7.03 -6.22
C GLN A 15 -18.00 8.31 -5.91
N LEU A 16 -18.16 9.20 -6.91
CA LEU A 16 -18.93 10.43 -6.78
C LEU A 16 -20.41 10.16 -6.37
N LEU A 17 -21.01 9.13 -6.93
CA LEU A 17 -22.41 8.74 -6.64
C LEU A 17 -22.58 8.13 -5.23
N ARG A 18 -21.51 7.72 -4.57
CA ARG A 18 -21.52 7.16 -3.21
C ARG A 18 -21.20 8.17 -2.12
N GLY A 19 -20.87 9.42 -2.49
CA GLY A 19 -20.56 10.48 -1.52
C GLY A 19 -19.31 10.21 -0.68
N ASP A 20 -18.37 9.42 -1.18
CA ASP A 20 -17.15 9.09 -0.47
C ASP A 20 -16.06 10.15 -0.77
N PRO A 21 -15.75 11.06 0.18
CA PRO A 21 -14.71 12.07 -0.02
C PRO A 21 -13.29 11.50 -0.09
N SER A 22 -13.09 10.23 0.29
CA SER A 22 -11.81 9.52 0.17
C SER A 22 -11.56 8.96 -1.24
N ALA A 23 -12.48 9.20 -2.17
CA ALA A 23 -12.47 8.74 -3.56
C ALA A 23 -11.23 9.17 -4.39
N SER A 24 -10.40 10.08 -3.88
CA SER A 24 -9.12 10.47 -4.51
C SER A 24 -7.97 9.50 -4.24
N ARG A 25 -8.15 8.50 -3.36
CA ARG A 25 -7.12 7.50 -3.10
C ARG A 25 -7.39 6.25 -3.92
N LEU A 26 -6.43 5.85 -4.73
CA LEU A 26 -6.43 4.54 -5.36
C LEU A 26 -6.58 3.46 -4.28
N PRO A 27 -7.44 2.45 -4.49
CA PRO A 27 -7.63 1.38 -3.53
C PRO A 27 -6.30 0.65 -3.31
N ARG A 28 -5.95 0.39 -2.06
CA ARG A 28 -4.73 -0.35 -1.72
C ARG A 28 -4.99 -1.83 -1.94
N ARG A 29 -4.48 -2.38 -3.03
CA ARG A 29 -4.62 -3.79 -3.37
C ARG A 29 -3.67 -4.67 -2.57
N PRO A 30 -3.91 -6.00 -2.47
CA PRO A 30 -2.96 -6.95 -1.88
C PRO A 30 -1.58 -6.86 -2.54
N PRO A 31 -0.51 -7.37 -1.89
CA PRO A 31 0.82 -7.40 -2.50
C PRO A 31 0.81 -8.15 -3.83
N TRP A 32 1.64 -7.71 -4.75
CA TRP A 32 1.77 -8.26 -6.11
C TRP A 32 0.47 -8.26 -6.92
N ALA A 33 -0.46 -7.37 -6.60
CA ALA A 33 -1.63 -7.16 -7.45
C ALA A 33 -1.19 -6.61 -8.81
N ARG A 34 -1.78 -7.12 -9.88
CA ARG A 34 -1.60 -6.56 -11.22
C ARG A 34 -2.12 -5.12 -11.28
N SER A 35 -1.87 -4.42 -12.38
CA SER A 35 -2.44 -3.08 -12.58
C SER A 35 -3.95 -3.08 -12.29
N GLU A 36 -4.50 -1.98 -11.76
CA GLU A 36 -5.90 -1.92 -11.30
C GLU A 36 -6.90 -2.41 -12.37
N ALA A 37 -6.64 -2.08 -13.65
CA ALA A 37 -7.48 -2.52 -14.77
C ALA A 37 -7.47 -4.05 -14.92
N LEU A 38 -6.29 -4.68 -14.91
CA LEU A 38 -6.15 -6.14 -15.01
C LEU A 38 -6.64 -6.83 -13.73
N PHE A 39 -6.32 -6.28 -12.57
CA PHE A 39 -6.76 -6.81 -11.30
C PHE A 39 -8.28 -6.93 -11.24
N THR A 40 -9.00 -5.87 -11.57
CA THR A 40 -10.47 -5.85 -11.55
C THR A 40 -11.11 -6.75 -12.61
N GLN A 41 -10.42 -7.02 -13.72
CA GLN A 41 -10.88 -7.98 -14.74
C GLN A 41 -10.71 -9.43 -14.29
N LEU A 42 -9.59 -9.76 -13.64
CA LEU A 42 -9.23 -11.12 -13.26
C LEU A 42 -9.81 -11.54 -11.90
N CYS A 43 -9.95 -10.59 -10.97
CA CYS A 43 -10.41 -10.90 -9.61
C CYS A 43 -11.89 -11.28 -9.59
N THR A 44 -12.17 -12.50 -9.21
CA THR A 44 -13.54 -13.04 -9.05
C THR A 44 -14.17 -12.69 -7.69
N ARG A 45 -13.43 -12.03 -6.79
CA ARG A 45 -13.88 -11.68 -5.44
C ARG A 45 -14.24 -12.90 -4.60
N CYS A 46 -13.47 -13.98 -4.75
CA CYS A 46 -13.67 -15.25 -4.04
C CYS A 46 -13.25 -15.21 -2.57
N ASP A 47 -12.53 -14.17 -2.14
CA ASP A 47 -11.98 -13.95 -0.79
C ASP A 47 -10.90 -14.96 -0.35
N ASP A 48 -10.38 -15.81 -1.25
CA ASP A 48 -9.35 -16.77 -0.90
C ASP A 48 -8.09 -16.09 -0.35
N CYS A 49 -7.66 -14.97 -0.96
CA CYS A 49 -6.54 -14.17 -0.47
C CYS A 49 -6.83 -13.51 0.90
N ILE A 50 -8.08 -13.14 1.18
CA ILE A 50 -8.48 -12.58 2.48
C ILE A 50 -8.37 -13.66 3.56
N ARG A 51 -8.89 -14.87 3.28
CA ARG A 51 -8.83 -16.00 4.24
C ARG A 51 -7.43 -16.53 4.46
N ALA A 52 -6.53 -16.34 3.49
CA ALA A 52 -5.15 -16.80 3.57
C ALA A 52 -4.23 -15.83 4.34
N CYS A 53 -4.67 -14.62 4.66
CA CYS A 53 -3.87 -13.65 5.39
C CYS A 53 -4.03 -13.89 6.89
N GLU A 54 -3.00 -14.44 7.53
CA GLU A 54 -3.01 -14.74 8.98
C GLU A 54 -3.06 -13.47 9.83
N ASP A 55 -2.43 -12.38 9.37
CA ASP A 55 -2.44 -11.07 10.06
C ASP A 55 -3.72 -10.26 9.82
N GLU A 56 -4.71 -10.83 9.13
CA GLU A 56 -6.00 -10.22 8.87
C GLU A 56 -5.93 -8.83 8.18
N LEU A 57 -4.85 -8.55 7.46
CA LEU A 57 -4.64 -7.27 6.78
C LEU A 57 -5.56 -7.05 5.59
N LEU A 58 -6.04 -8.15 4.98
CA LEU A 58 -6.88 -8.11 3.79
C LEU A 58 -8.35 -8.21 4.15
N HIS A 59 -9.16 -7.31 3.57
CA HIS A 59 -10.60 -7.28 3.79
C HIS A 59 -11.32 -6.84 2.52
N ARG A 60 -12.64 -7.00 2.49
CA ARG A 60 -13.46 -6.55 1.38
C ARG A 60 -13.54 -5.02 1.36
N GLY A 61 -13.01 -4.42 0.32
CA GLY A 61 -13.11 -3.01 0.05
C GLY A 61 -14.20 -2.64 -0.95
N SER A 62 -13.99 -1.54 -1.64
CA SER A 62 -14.94 -1.01 -2.62
C SER A 62 -15.23 -2.00 -3.75
N GLY A 63 -16.50 -2.20 -4.06
CA GLY A 63 -16.93 -3.16 -5.08
C GLY A 63 -16.78 -4.63 -4.72
N GLY A 64 -16.43 -4.94 -3.46
CA GLY A 64 -16.18 -6.29 -2.96
C GLY A 64 -14.80 -6.84 -3.34
N TYR A 65 -13.91 -6.01 -3.87
CA TYR A 65 -12.54 -6.39 -4.15
C TYR A 65 -11.68 -6.37 -2.88
N PRO A 66 -10.67 -7.25 -2.74
CA PRO A 66 -9.77 -7.22 -1.60
C PRO A 66 -8.94 -5.94 -1.57
N GLU A 67 -8.83 -5.37 -0.39
CA GLU A 67 -8.02 -4.20 -0.07
C GLU A 67 -7.21 -4.47 1.19
N ILE A 68 -6.02 -3.87 1.31
CA ILE A 68 -5.17 -4.00 2.49
C ILE A 68 -5.34 -2.79 3.41
N ARG A 69 -5.32 -3.05 4.73
CA ARG A 69 -5.28 -2.04 5.79
C ARG A 69 -4.26 -2.44 6.83
N PHE A 70 -3.48 -1.47 7.26
CA PHE A 70 -2.49 -1.63 8.31
C PHE A 70 -3.03 -0.97 9.59
N VAL A 71 -3.65 -1.77 10.45
CA VAL A 71 -4.27 -1.29 11.71
C VAL A 71 -3.45 -1.75 12.90
N GLU A 72 -3.16 -3.04 12.99
CA GLU A 72 -2.45 -3.64 14.13
C GLU A 72 -1.09 -4.23 13.75
N ALA A 73 -0.88 -4.49 12.46
CA ALA A 73 0.36 -5.08 11.94
C ALA A 73 0.68 -4.55 10.53
N GLY A 74 1.91 -4.75 10.10
CA GLY A 74 2.37 -4.63 8.73
C GLY A 74 2.32 -5.96 7.99
N CYS A 75 2.68 -5.96 6.71
CA CYS A 75 2.76 -7.16 5.90
C CYS A 75 4.17 -7.77 5.97
N ASP A 76 4.26 -9.03 6.35
CA ASP A 76 5.50 -9.82 6.41
C ASP A 76 5.94 -10.39 5.05
N PHE A 77 5.11 -10.20 4.00
CA PHE A 77 5.34 -10.74 2.65
C PHE A 77 5.40 -12.27 2.57
N CYS A 78 4.69 -13.01 3.42
CA CYS A 78 4.64 -14.48 3.41
C CYS A 78 4.19 -15.08 2.07
N GLY A 79 3.45 -14.32 1.26
CA GLY A 79 3.00 -14.72 -0.07
C GLY A 79 1.79 -15.66 -0.07
N ASP A 80 1.13 -15.91 1.05
CA ASP A 80 0.01 -16.85 1.11
C ASP A 80 -1.21 -16.33 0.35
N CYS A 81 -1.45 -15.01 0.36
CA CYS A 81 -2.46 -14.39 -0.49
C CYS A 81 -2.19 -14.59 -1.99
N LEU A 82 -0.91 -14.56 -2.40
CA LEU A 82 -0.50 -14.81 -3.79
C LEU A 82 -0.74 -16.28 -4.16
N LYS A 83 -0.33 -17.24 -3.30
CA LYS A 83 -0.54 -18.68 -3.50
C LYS A 83 -2.03 -19.04 -3.57
N ALA A 84 -2.87 -18.36 -2.78
CA ALA A 84 -4.32 -18.59 -2.78
C ALA A 84 -5.02 -18.01 -4.03
N CYS A 85 -4.38 -17.11 -4.78
CA CYS A 85 -5.00 -16.47 -5.94
C CYS A 85 -4.89 -17.34 -7.20
N THR A 86 -5.93 -18.10 -7.52
CA THR A 86 -5.97 -18.98 -8.69
C THR A 86 -6.30 -18.25 -10.00
N THR A 87 -6.79 -17.00 -9.93
CA THR A 87 -7.25 -16.25 -11.11
C THR A 87 -6.13 -15.45 -11.79
N GLY A 88 -4.95 -15.35 -11.15
CA GLY A 88 -3.84 -14.53 -11.63
C GLY A 88 -4.05 -13.02 -11.46
N ALA A 89 -5.02 -12.60 -10.63
CA ALA A 89 -5.18 -11.20 -10.25
C ALA A 89 -4.01 -10.72 -9.38
N LEU A 90 -3.46 -11.62 -8.54
CA LEU A 90 -2.16 -11.48 -7.88
C LEU A 90 -1.17 -12.35 -8.67
N ASP A 91 -0.05 -11.76 -9.06
CA ASP A 91 0.94 -12.44 -9.89
C ASP A 91 2.33 -11.87 -9.66
N ALA A 92 3.24 -12.74 -9.25
CA ALA A 92 4.65 -12.45 -9.13
C ALA A 92 5.45 -13.73 -9.33
N PRO A 93 6.16 -13.87 -10.46
CA PRO A 93 7.04 -15.02 -10.69
C PRO A 93 8.19 -15.09 -9.68
N PHE A 94 8.61 -13.93 -9.15
CA PHE A 94 9.60 -13.79 -8.09
C PHE A 94 9.06 -12.81 -7.04
N PRO A 95 8.36 -13.28 -6.00
CA PRO A 95 7.67 -12.43 -5.04
C PRO A 95 8.66 -11.78 -4.05
N ALA A 96 9.38 -10.76 -4.51
CA ALA A 96 10.22 -9.97 -3.63
C ALA A 96 9.39 -8.87 -2.95
N PRO A 97 9.67 -8.54 -1.67
CA PRO A 97 9.01 -7.45 -0.94
C PRO A 97 9.08 -6.11 -1.66
N SER A 98 10.22 -5.78 -2.28
CA SER A 98 10.43 -4.55 -3.04
C SER A 98 9.54 -4.40 -4.29
N LEU A 99 8.97 -5.51 -4.78
CA LEU A 99 8.09 -5.54 -5.94
C LEU A 99 6.61 -5.67 -5.56
N ALA A 100 6.29 -5.75 -4.27
CA ALA A 100 4.92 -5.93 -3.80
C ALA A 100 4.05 -4.71 -4.07
N TRP A 101 4.63 -3.52 -3.88
CA TRP A 101 3.97 -2.23 -4.07
C TRP A 101 4.97 -1.14 -4.52
N GLN A 102 4.41 -0.09 -5.10
CA GLN A 102 5.17 1.12 -5.45
C GLN A 102 5.09 2.20 -4.37
N TRP A 103 4.20 2.08 -3.39
CA TRP A 103 4.09 3.09 -2.34
C TRP A 103 5.23 3.02 -1.33
N LYS A 104 5.56 4.19 -0.77
CA LYS A 104 6.59 4.40 0.25
C LYS A 104 6.01 5.15 1.43
N ALA A 105 6.60 4.96 2.61
CA ALA A 105 6.19 5.68 3.79
C ALA A 105 6.56 7.17 3.69
N GLU A 106 5.65 8.02 4.13
CA GLU A 106 5.85 9.45 4.31
C GLU A 106 5.43 9.85 5.72
N ILE A 107 6.28 10.57 6.43
CA ILE A 107 6.06 10.96 7.82
C ILE A 107 5.66 12.44 7.86
N ASP A 108 4.46 12.71 8.35
CA ASP A 108 3.89 14.04 8.41
C ASP A 108 4.49 14.90 9.55
N PRO A 109 4.30 16.23 9.54
CA PRO A 109 4.79 17.13 10.60
C PRO A 109 4.26 16.84 12.00
N GLY A 110 3.17 16.08 12.13
CA GLY A 110 2.59 15.64 13.41
C GLY A 110 3.46 14.66 14.21
N CYS A 111 4.57 14.20 13.66
CA CYS A 111 5.48 13.26 14.30
C CYS A 111 6.02 13.79 15.64
N LEU A 112 5.89 13.01 16.71
CA LEU A 112 6.38 13.34 18.05
C LEU A 112 7.88 13.69 18.07
N SER A 113 8.69 12.95 17.30
CA SER A 113 10.12 13.18 17.23
C SER A 113 10.47 14.54 16.63
N ARG A 114 9.73 14.98 15.62
CA ARG A 114 9.82 16.34 15.03
C ARG A 114 9.43 17.43 16.04
N GLN A 115 8.55 17.11 16.97
CA GLN A 115 8.10 18.01 18.01
C GLN A 115 9.03 18.03 19.24
N GLY A 116 10.11 17.26 19.23
CA GLY A 116 11.10 17.18 20.32
C GLY A 116 10.72 16.18 21.44
N ILE A 117 9.75 15.32 21.18
CA ILE A 117 9.40 14.20 22.08
C ILE A 117 10.18 12.97 21.62
N VAL A 118 10.83 12.27 22.54
CA VAL A 118 11.57 11.06 22.21
C VAL A 118 10.60 9.96 21.76
N CYS A 119 10.60 9.70 20.45
CA CYS A 119 9.83 8.62 19.84
C CYS A 119 10.63 8.04 18.67
N ARG A 120 10.78 6.71 18.64
CA ARG A 120 11.51 5.99 17.59
C ARG A 120 10.76 4.74 17.12
N ALA A 121 9.51 4.55 17.53
CA ALA A 121 8.74 3.33 17.32
C ALA A 121 8.76 2.85 15.87
N CYS A 122 8.55 3.76 14.90
CA CYS A 122 8.55 3.41 13.47
C CYS A 122 9.92 2.98 12.94
N GLY A 123 11.02 3.50 13.50
CA GLY A 123 12.37 3.08 13.12
C GLY A 123 12.74 1.73 13.73
N ASP A 124 12.35 1.51 14.99
CA ASP A 124 12.64 0.26 15.72
C ASP A 124 11.81 -0.92 15.14
N ALA A 125 10.64 -0.65 14.56
CA ALA A 125 9.77 -1.63 13.92
C ALA A 125 10.06 -1.82 12.41
N CYS A 126 11.04 -1.10 11.84
CA CYS A 126 11.30 -1.16 10.40
C CYS A 126 12.32 -2.24 10.05
N ASP A 127 11.88 -3.45 9.71
CA ASP A 127 12.74 -4.55 9.29
C ASP A 127 13.57 -4.24 8.03
N ALA A 128 13.07 -3.34 7.17
CA ALA A 128 13.77 -2.88 5.98
C ALA A 128 14.85 -1.82 6.31
N GLU A 129 15.03 -1.41 7.59
CA GLU A 129 15.92 -0.35 8.04
C GLU A 129 15.80 0.96 7.25
N ALA A 130 14.63 1.19 6.65
CA ALA A 130 14.36 2.34 5.80
C ALA A 130 14.14 3.64 6.59
N ILE A 131 13.89 3.58 7.90
CA ILE A 131 13.61 4.75 8.72
C ILE A 131 14.77 5.01 9.67
N ARG A 132 15.39 6.17 9.51
CA ARG A 132 16.54 6.61 10.32
C ARG A 132 16.21 7.95 10.98
N PHE A 133 16.85 8.24 12.11
CA PHE A 133 16.66 9.48 12.84
C PHE A 133 17.92 10.33 12.85
N GLN A 134 17.82 11.51 12.28
CA GLN A 134 18.90 12.50 12.30
C GLN A 134 18.71 13.45 13.47
N LEU A 135 19.67 13.45 14.41
CA LEU A 135 19.65 14.36 15.56
C LEU A 135 19.84 15.80 15.09
N GLN A 136 19.01 16.69 15.66
CA GLN A 136 19.06 18.12 15.42
C GLN A 136 19.32 18.91 16.70
N LEU A 137 19.72 20.17 16.55
CA LEU A 137 19.92 21.08 17.68
C LEU A 137 18.59 21.25 18.44
N GLY A 138 18.68 21.31 19.78
CA GLY A 138 17.51 21.44 20.65
C GLY A 138 16.83 20.12 21.04
N GLY A 139 17.51 18.97 20.84
CA GLY A 139 17.02 17.67 21.29
C GLY A 139 15.96 17.03 20.40
N LYS A 140 15.71 17.60 19.24
CA LYS A 140 14.81 17.03 18.21
C LYS A 140 15.53 15.97 17.40
N ALA A 141 14.77 15.00 16.88
CA ALA A 141 15.28 14.05 15.92
C ALA A 141 14.37 14.01 14.70
N GLU A 142 14.92 14.28 13.52
CA GLU A 142 14.19 14.25 12.26
C GLU A 142 14.15 12.83 11.73
N PRO A 143 12.96 12.20 11.58
CA PRO A 143 12.84 10.91 10.93
C PRO A 143 13.01 11.08 9.41
N LEU A 144 13.93 10.32 8.84
CA LEU A 144 14.21 10.27 7.41
C LEU A 144 13.81 8.90 6.88
N VAL A 145 13.07 8.88 5.79
CA VAL A 145 12.68 7.65 5.10
C VAL A 145 13.55 7.49 3.85
N ASP A 146 14.29 6.39 3.79
CA ASP A 146 14.96 5.94 2.58
C ASP A 146 13.94 5.23 1.68
N THR A 147 13.54 5.89 0.60
CA THR A 147 12.52 5.37 -0.32
C THR A 147 13.02 4.19 -1.14
N GLU A 148 14.33 4.00 -1.31
CA GLU A 148 14.89 2.84 -2.01
C GLU A 148 14.80 1.58 -1.15
N SER A 149 15.10 1.71 0.15
CA SER A 149 15.00 0.59 1.10
C SER A 149 13.57 0.30 1.53
N CYS A 150 12.68 1.29 1.56
CA CYS A 150 11.28 1.12 1.97
C CYS A 150 10.53 0.19 1.00
N ASN A 151 9.97 -0.90 1.51
CA ASN A 151 9.16 -1.86 0.76
C ASN A 151 7.64 -1.65 0.90
N GLY A 152 7.20 -0.68 1.71
CA GLY A 152 5.79 -0.33 1.89
C GLY A 152 5.00 -1.33 2.75
N CYS A 153 5.65 -2.12 3.59
CA CYS A 153 5.01 -3.15 4.44
C CYS A 153 3.92 -2.61 5.37
N GLY A 154 3.97 -1.33 5.76
CA GLY A 154 2.96 -0.71 6.61
C GLY A 154 3.17 -0.88 8.11
N GLU A 155 4.22 -1.60 8.57
CA GLU A 155 4.50 -1.78 9.99
C GLU A 155 4.64 -0.44 10.75
N CYS A 156 5.31 0.52 10.13
CA CYS A 156 5.46 1.86 10.71
C CYS A 156 4.12 2.61 10.89
N LEU A 157 3.08 2.28 10.11
CA LEU A 157 1.75 2.84 10.28
C LEU A 157 1.06 2.25 11.50
N ALA A 158 1.11 0.92 11.63
CA ALA A 158 0.46 0.18 12.71
C ALA A 158 0.99 0.58 14.09
N ILE A 159 2.31 0.85 14.20
CA ILE A 159 2.94 1.19 15.48
C ILE A 159 2.94 2.68 15.81
N CYS A 160 2.52 3.57 14.90
CA CYS A 160 2.60 5.02 15.10
C CYS A 160 1.51 5.51 16.05
N PRO A 161 1.84 6.06 17.24
CA PRO A 161 0.83 6.50 18.21
C PRO A 161 0.06 7.75 17.77
N GLU A 162 0.56 8.50 16.79
CA GLU A 162 -0.03 9.76 16.30
C GLU A 162 -0.66 9.63 14.90
N ASP A 163 -0.70 8.43 14.33
CA ASP A 163 -1.21 8.19 12.98
C ASP A 163 -0.63 9.15 11.91
N CYS A 164 0.61 9.64 12.15
CA CYS A 164 1.25 10.65 11.31
C CYS A 164 2.09 10.06 10.17
N ILE A 165 1.86 8.78 9.82
CA ILE A 165 2.55 8.11 8.71
C ILE A 165 1.54 7.72 7.65
N THR A 166 1.87 8.02 6.41
CA THR A 166 1.05 7.68 5.24
C THR A 166 1.88 6.94 4.21
N LEU A 167 1.23 6.15 3.35
CA LEU A 167 1.89 5.52 2.20
C LEU A 167 1.49 6.27 0.95
N LYS A 168 2.48 6.72 0.18
CA LYS A 168 2.30 7.44 -1.08
C LYS A 168 3.16 6.82 -2.19
N ILE A 169 2.69 6.92 -3.42
CA ILE A 169 3.50 6.58 -4.60
C ILE A 169 4.41 7.78 -4.86
N PRO A 170 5.74 7.60 -4.96
CA PRO A 170 6.68 8.66 -5.27
C PRO A 170 6.33 9.31 -6.63
N GLU A 171 6.36 10.63 -6.69
CA GLU A 171 6.01 11.39 -7.91
C GLU A 171 6.91 11.03 -9.11
N THR A 172 8.14 10.58 -8.87
CA THR A 172 9.10 10.18 -9.90
C THR A 172 8.70 8.92 -10.67
N GLU A 173 7.80 8.10 -10.14
CA GLU A 173 7.34 6.87 -10.80
C GLU A 173 6.05 7.05 -11.61
N VAL A 174 5.34 8.17 -11.44
CA VAL A 174 4.08 8.43 -12.15
C VAL A 174 4.29 8.59 -13.67
N PHE A 175 5.49 9.02 -14.09
CA PHE A 175 5.79 9.27 -15.51
C PHE A 175 6.31 8.05 -16.29
N ALA A 176 6.63 6.94 -15.63
CA ALA A 176 7.21 5.78 -16.30
C ALA A 176 6.18 4.86 -17.00
N ASN A 177 4.88 5.05 -16.78
CA ASN A 177 3.83 4.17 -17.32
C ASN A 177 3.13 4.69 -18.58
N GLU A 178 3.53 5.85 -19.13
CA GLU A 178 2.86 6.42 -20.32
C GLU A 178 3.59 6.17 -21.66
N GLU A 179 4.75 5.53 -21.69
CA GLU A 179 5.52 5.31 -22.92
C GLU A 179 5.59 3.84 -23.38
N CYS A 180 4.48 3.13 -23.33
CA CYS A 180 4.33 1.88 -24.13
C CYS A 180 3.02 1.92 -24.90
N ARG A 181 3.04 2.64 -26.01
CA ARG A 181 2.09 2.49 -27.11
C ARG A 181 2.69 1.72 -28.25
#